data_b4808f2afab4635337d2934cae3722e7
#
_entry.id   b4808f2afab4635337d2934cae3722e7
#
_cell.length_a   1.000
_cell.length_b   1.000
_cell.length_c   1.000
_cell.angle_alpha   90.00
_cell.angle_beta   90.00
_cell.angle_gamma   90.00
#
_symmetry.space_group_name_H-M   'P 1'
#
loop_
_entity.id
_entity.type
_entity.pdbx_description
1 polymer ?
#
loop_
_entity_poly.entity_id
_entity_poly.type
_entity_poly.pdbx_seq_one_letter_code
_entity_poly.pdbx_strand_id
1 'polypeptide(L)'
;KEKKILSGHFSNTDGNVFAIITPRQVDRGALMSRYSRTDKSMRRIFLDEFLKNENRGEEFYDRVLLEYGDDSVAELGEAQIAIEGLSNIAVKKIEDRRIGLSYLEKSSRYVAWNKKENGRYRFYRDPEIKKSKFADMYEETCTFSFEVYSKNIEPMINYVREKYPIEKYSFKDSKDKKEKLFSKLKNEADIKSANMIYRGSTKAKALDILRGLLPASTLTNVGITGNGRAFEYLLTVLSSSELKEEQELASKIKKELETTIKSFVRRADDKYGKAFQKYLKDVKNKSRSITSKKIKSNPTKGAITKIVDYESEKNAIDKIITSIMYEQSPSTSYQNILQQVKKISKQEKIKIIQEFTKLRTNRRHRPSRAFENVYYTFDLCNNFGMFRDFHRHRALTLERQLLTTDHGYSIPNEIKILGIENDFKDAMNKTKDTFETIRKKYPEQSQYVVNFAYNYPYFMKFNLREACHLIELRTVPQGHVDYRRVAQQMFQQINKVHPVLSQIMKFVDMKEYDLERFESEKRTEEKRKKLK
;
A
#
# COMPACT_ATOMS: atom_id res chain seq x y z
N LYS A 1 13.45 10.75 -45.73
CA LYS A 1 13.74 9.37 -45.28
C LYS A 1 13.87 9.34 -43.72
N GLU A 2 14.70 10.22 -43.13
CA GLU A 2 14.93 10.29 -41.65
C GLU A 2 13.63 10.52 -40.87
N LYS A 3 12.76 11.46 -41.27
CA LYS A 3 11.46 11.71 -40.63
C LYS A 3 10.57 10.47 -40.55
N LYS A 4 10.56 9.63 -41.59
CA LYS A 4 9.79 8.38 -41.60
C LYS A 4 10.33 7.37 -40.58
N ILE A 5 11.65 7.31 -40.40
CA ILE A 5 12.29 6.47 -39.39
C ILE A 5 11.97 7.02 -37.98
N LEU A 6 12.20 8.31 -37.79
CA LEU A 6 11.97 8.96 -36.48
C LEU A 6 10.51 8.86 -36.02
N SER A 7 9.53 8.86 -36.91
CA SER A 7 8.11 8.72 -36.54
C SER A 7 7.75 7.37 -35.90
N GLY A 8 8.58 6.34 -36.07
CA GLY A 8 8.43 5.04 -35.39
C GLY A 8 8.99 5.05 -33.96
N HIS A 9 9.77 6.06 -33.59
CA HIS A 9 10.52 6.12 -32.31
C HIS A 9 10.22 7.35 -31.46
N PHE A 10 9.64 8.39 -32.06
CA PHE A 10 9.27 9.64 -31.41
C PHE A 10 7.85 10.06 -31.81
N SER A 11 7.08 10.59 -30.86
CA SER A 11 5.67 10.99 -31.08
C SER A 11 5.51 12.14 -32.09
N ASN A 12 6.55 12.93 -32.30
CA ASN A 12 6.65 13.89 -33.40
C ASN A 12 8.12 14.07 -33.84
N THR A 13 8.35 14.59 -35.05
CA THR A 13 9.69 14.74 -35.64
C THR A 13 10.20 16.17 -35.68
N ASP A 14 9.36 17.16 -35.42
CA ASP A 14 9.66 18.57 -35.66
C ASP A 14 9.56 19.46 -34.38
N GLY A 15 8.68 19.12 -33.46
CA GLY A 15 8.48 19.89 -32.23
C GLY A 15 9.64 19.75 -31.24
N ASN A 16 9.77 20.70 -30.32
CA ASN A 16 10.75 20.68 -29.25
C ASN A 16 10.32 19.84 -28.03
N VAL A 17 9.06 19.40 -27.97
CA VAL A 17 8.53 18.46 -26.96
C VAL A 17 8.00 17.23 -27.69
N PHE A 18 8.47 16.06 -27.30
CA PHE A 18 8.09 14.79 -27.92
C PHE A 18 8.24 13.63 -26.90
N ALA A 19 7.43 12.59 -27.08
CA ALA A 19 7.59 11.36 -26.33
C ALA A 19 8.55 10.40 -27.06
N ILE A 20 9.33 9.64 -26.30
CA ILE A 20 10.14 8.54 -26.80
C ILE A 20 9.26 7.30 -26.80
N ILE A 21 8.96 6.76 -27.99
CA ILE A 21 8.09 5.59 -28.19
C ILE A 21 8.85 4.36 -28.69
N THR A 22 10.18 4.42 -28.71
CA THR A 22 11.05 3.28 -29.02
C THR A 22 10.61 2.06 -28.20
N PRO A 23 10.44 0.87 -28.82
CA PRO A 23 9.87 -0.29 -28.15
C PRO A 23 10.68 -0.76 -26.92
N ARG A 24 11.99 -0.83 -27.05
CA ARG A 24 12.88 -1.35 -26.00
C ARG A 24 13.13 -0.32 -24.90
N GLN A 25 12.84 -0.69 -23.66
CA GLN A 25 13.05 0.19 -22.48
C GLN A 25 14.51 0.53 -22.25
N VAL A 26 15.42 -0.42 -22.48
CA VAL A 26 16.87 -0.22 -22.39
C VAL A 26 17.32 0.91 -23.32
N ASP A 27 16.85 0.91 -24.58
CA ASP A 27 17.23 1.95 -25.54
C ASP A 27 16.70 3.33 -25.15
N ARG A 28 15.48 3.42 -24.57
CA ARG A 28 14.92 4.68 -24.08
C ARG A 28 15.83 5.32 -23.02
N GLY A 29 16.21 4.54 -22.02
CA GLY A 29 17.06 5.02 -20.95
C GLY A 29 18.49 5.34 -21.41
N ALA A 30 19.07 4.49 -22.27
CA ALA A 30 20.39 4.73 -22.85
C ALA A 30 20.42 6.02 -23.69
N LEU A 31 19.37 6.24 -24.50
CA LEU A 31 19.22 7.45 -25.32
C LEU A 31 19.12 8.71 -24.45
N MET A 32 18.33 8.69 -23.38
CA MET A 32 18.22 9.80 -22.44
C MET A 32 19.56 10.09 -21.74
N SER A 33 20.25 9.06 -21.29
CA SER A 33 21.55 9.21 -20.65
C SER A 33 22.62 9.75 -21.63
N ARG A 34 22.65 9.23 -22.85
CA ARG A 34 23.56 9.73 -23.92
C ARG A 34 23.26 11.17 -24.29
N TYR A 35 21.98 11.53 -24.39
CA TYR A 35 21.52 12.89 -24.69
C TYR A 35 22.03 13.93 -23.66
N SER A 36 22.09 13.57 -22.38
CA SER A 36 22.57 14.48 -21.34
C SER A 36 24.07 14.81 -21.42
N ARG A 37 24.81 14.12 -22.26
CA ARG A 37 26.31 14.21 -22.36
C ARG A 37 26.82 14.61 -23.73
N THR A 38 25.97 15.23 -24.57
CA THR A 38 26.31 15.68 -25.90
C THR A 38 25.49 16.92 -26.27
N ASP A 39 26.01 17.71 -27.20
CA ASP A 39 25.34 18.87 -27.81
C ASP A 39 24.33 18.50 -28.90
N LYS A 40 24.33 17.23 -29.33
CA LYS A 40 23.41 16.73 -30.36
C LYS A 40 21.98 16.63 -29.85
N SER A 41 21.00 16.87 -30.73
CA SER A 41 19.59 16.57 -30.43
C SER A 41 19.39 15.07 -30.22
N MET A 42 18.39 14.69 -29.39
CA MET A 42 18.07 13.29 -29.11
C MET A 42 17.74 12.50 -30.39
N ARG A 43 17.04 13.10 -31.34
CA ARG A 43 16.73 12.49 -32.64
C ARG A 43 18.00 12.23 -33.47
N ARG A 44 18.97 13.15 -33.40
CA ARG A 44 20.25 12.97 -34.11
C ARG A 44 21.07 11.85 -33.50
N ILE A 45 21.12 11.77 -32.18
CA ILE A 45 21.79 10.67 -31.47
C ILE A 45 21.16 9.33 -31.85
N PHE A 46 19.82 9.27 -31.90
CA PHE A 46 19.13 8.04 -32.29
C PHE A 46 19.54 7.59 -33.69
N LEU A 47 19.53 8.48 -34.67
CA LEU A 47 19.93 8.16 -36.04
C LEU A 47 21.41 7.75 -36.16
N ASP A 48 22.28 8.41 -35.42
CA ASP A 48 23.73 8.18 -35.50
C ASP A 48 24.16 6.90 -34.78
N GLU A 49 23.60 6.63 -33.59
CA GLU A 49 24.14 5.63 -32.68
C GLU A 49 23.20 4.42 -32.46
N PHE A 50 21.88 4.61 -32.42
CA PHE A 50 20.92 3.56 -32.05
C PHE A 50 20.29 2.85 -33.26
N LEU A 51 20.06 3.56 -34.36
CA LEU A 51 19.46 2.99 -35.54
C LEU A 51 20.30 1.87 -36.18
N LYS A 52 21.63 1.95 -36.04
CA LYS A 52 22.57 1.03 -36.68
C LYS A 52 23.02 -0.12 -35.77
N ASN A 53 22.70 -0.07 -34.50
CA ASN A 53 23.14 -1.06 -33.50
C ASN A 53 21.98 -1.42 -32.57
N GLU A 54 21.38 -2.57 -32.79
CA GLU A 54 20.26 -3.08 -31.97
C GLU A 54 20.66 -3.37 -30.53
N ASN A 55 21.94 -3.57 -30.22
CA ASN A 55 22.44 -3.81 -28.86
C ASN A 55 23.00 -2.55 -28.18
N ARG A 56 22.87 -1.39 -28.81
CA ARG A 56 23.46 -0.14 -28.33
C ARG A 56 23.02 0.22 -26.91
N GLY A 57 21.78 -0.08 -26.59
CA GLY A 57 21.22 0.15 -25.25
C GLY A 57 21.96 -0.65 -24.18
N GLU A 58 22.09 -1.96 -24.36
CA GLU A 58 22.79 -2.85 -23.43
C GLU A 58 24.28 -2.50 -23.31
N GLU A 59 24.99 -2.32 -24.42
CA GLU A 59 26.40 -1.93 -24.43
C GLU A 59 26.62 -0.61 -23.67
N PHE A 60 25.74 0.35 -23.86
CA PHE A 60 25.80 1.62 -23.15
C PHE A 60 25.63 1.44 -21.65
N TYR A 61 24.63 0.67 -21.22
CA TYR A 61 24.38 0.42 -19.80
C TYR A 61 25.46 -0.42 -19.15
N ASP A 62 25.94 -1.46 -19.82
CA ASP A 62 27.04 -2.27 -19.30
C ASP A 62 28.26 -1.40 -19.01
N ARG A 63 28.58 -0.46 -19.91
CA ARG A 63 29.66 0.50 -19.69
C ARG A 63 29.36 1.48 -18.56
N VAL A 64 28.20 2.15 -18.58
CA VAL A 64 27.89 3.22 -17.62
C VAL A 64 27.66 2.69 -16.20
N LEU A 65 26.93 1.59 -16.06
CA LEU A 65 26.64 1.00 -14.75
C LEU A 65 27.85 0.25 -14.18
N LEU A 66 28.63 -0.43 -15.02
CA LEU A 66 29.77 -1.23 -14.56
C LEU A 66 31.04 -0.40 -14.39
N GLU A 67 31.28 0.56 -15.29
CA GLU A 67 32.51 1.36 -15.25
C GLU A 67 32.39 2.58 -14.33
N TYR A 68 31.25 3.26 -14.31
CA TYR A 68 31.05 4.52 -13.59
C TYR A 68 30.18 4.43 -12.34
N GLY A 69 29.46 3.32 -12.13
CA GLY A 69 28.58 3.12 -10.96
C GLY A 69 27.44 4.14 -10.86
N ASP A 70 27.00 4.73 -11.97
CA ASP A 70 25.97 5.76 -11.99
C ASP A 70 24.57 5.16 -11.81
N ASP A 71 24.14 5.03 -10.56
CA ASP A 71 22.83 4.48 -10.19
C ASP A 71 21.66 5.32 -10.69
N SER A 72 21.86 6.61 -11.00
CA SER A 72 20.80 7.48 -11.51
C SER A 72 20.32 7.05 -12.90
N VAL A 73 21.20 6.48 -13.70
CA VAL A 73 20.89 5.96 -15.03
C VAL A 73 19.97 4.73 -14.95
N ALA A 74 20.06 3.94 -13.88
CA ALA A 74 19.20 2.79 -13.65
C ALA A 74 17.72 3.17 -13.37
N GLU A 75 17.43 4.42 -13.04
CA GLU A 75 16.06 4.92 -12.89
C GLU A 75 15.36 5.17 -14.23
N LEU A 76 16.10 5.22 -15.35
CA LEU A 76 15.56 5.53 -16.67
C LEU A 76 14.94 4.31 -17.39
N GLY A 77 15.20 3.08 -16.93
CA GLY A 77 14.57 1.87 -17.45
C GLY A 77 13.38 1.44 -16.61
N GLU A 78 12.28 1.07 -17.24
CA GLU A 78 11.07 0.65 -16.56
C GLU A 78 10.66 -0.78 -16.95
N ALA A 79 10.03 -1.49 -16.02
CA ALA A 79 9.42 -2.78 -16.27
C ALA A 79 8.10 -2.95 -15.54
N GLN A 80 7.30 -3.91 -16.03
CA GLN A 80 6.05 -4.32 -15.42
C GLN A 80 6.07 -5.84 -15.21
N ILE A 81 5.70 -6.29 -14.01
CA ILE A 81 5.66 -7.70 -13.64
C ILE A 81 4.33 -8.02 -12.98
N ALA A 82 3.77 -9.17 -13.29
CA ALA A 82 2.67 -9.79 -12.57
C ALA A 82 3.19 -11.00 -11.80
N ILE A 83 2.80 -11.13 -10.53
CA ILE A 83 3.11 -12.27 -9.67
C ILE A 83 1.79 -12.88 -9.19
N GLU A 84 1.63 -14.17 -9.40
CA GLU A 84 0.46 -14.92 -9.00
C GLU A 84 0.79 -15.95 -7.92
N GLY A 85 -0.13 -16.10 -6.97
CA GLY A 85 -0.04 -17.15 -5.97
C GLY A 85 1.05 -16.98 -4.90
N LEU A 86 1.25 -15.74 -4.41
CA LEU A 86 2.16 -15.45 -3.29
C LEU A 86 1.40 -15.17 -1.99
N SER A 87 2.03 -15.45 -0.84
CA SER A 87 1.44 -15.22 0.47
C SER A 87 1.25 -13.73 0.81
N ASN A 88 0.38 -13.43 1.79
CA ASN A 88 0.26 -12.08 2.31
C ASN A 88 1.50 -11.63 3.11
N ILE A 89 2.36 -12.52 3.56
CA ILE A 89 3.67 -12.18 4.15
C ILE A 89 4.61 -11.67 3.06
N ALA A 90 4.82 -12.43 2.00
CA ALA A 90 5.70 -12.04 0.90
C ALA A 90 5.23 -10.78 0.17
N VAL A 91 3.91 -10.62 -0.06
CA VAL A 91 3.36 -9.40 -0.66
C VAL A 91 3.69 -8.16 0.16
N LYS A 92 3.60 -8.24 1.49
CA LYS A 92 3.93 -7.08 2.34
C LYS A 92 5.43 -6.78 2.32
N LYS A 93 6.27 -7.79 2.18
CA LYS A 93 7.72 -7.58 2.00
C LYS A 93 8.06 -6.89 0.68
N ILE A 94 7.41 -7.30 -0.41
CA ILE A 94 7.53 -6.66 -1.72
C ILE A 94 7.05 -5.19 -1.64
N GLU A 95 5.89 -4.95 -1.03
CA GLU A 95 5.28 -3.63 -0.94
C GLU A 95 5.96 -2.67 0.05
N ASP A 96 6.92 -3.12 0.87
CA ASP A 96 7.77 -2.25 1.68
C ASP A 96 8.59 -1.26 0.81
N ARG A 97 8.81 -1.60 -0.47
CA ARG A 97 9.61 -0.81 -1.42
C ARG A 97 8.73 0.08 -2.29
N ARG A 98 8.39 1.26 -1.78
CA ARG A 98 7.42 2.15 -2.44
C ARG A 98 8.02 3.29 -3.25
N ILE A 99 9.31 3.57 -3.10
CA ILE A 99 10.03 4.54 -3.92
C ILE A 99 10.46 3.83 -5.21
N GLY A 100 10.07 4.39 -6.34
CA GLY A 100 10.35 3.84 -7.67
C GLY A 100 9.51 2.63 -8.08
N LEU A 101 8.64 2.10 -7.18
CA LEU A 101 7.73 0.98 -7.46
C LEU A 101 6.28 1.34 -7.17
N SER A 102 5.38 0.81 -7.98
CA SER A 102 3.92 0.91 -7.81
C SER A 102 3.28 -0.47 -7.85
N TYR A 103 2.27 -0.69 -7.02
CA TYR A 103 1.68 -2.01 -6.81
C TYR A 103 0.17 -1.99 -6.97
N LEU A 104 -0.37 -3.08 -7.52
CA LEU A 104 -1.79 -3.38 -7.56
C LEU A 104 -2.02 -4.81 -7.05
N GLU A 105 -2.46 -4.92 -5.80
CA GLU A 105 -2.75 -6.19 -5.15
C GLU A 105 -4.21 -6.60 -5.34
N LYS A 106 -4.46 -7.91 -5.53
CA LYS A 106 -5.80 -8.49 -5.56
C LYS A 106 -6.54 -8.26 -4.25
N SER A 107 -7.74 -7.69 -4.35
CA SER A 107 -8.48 -7.24 -3.17
C SER A 107 -9.24 -8.38 -2.48
N SER A 108 -8.98 -8.60 -1.20
CA SER A 108 -9.74 -9.51 -0.33
C SER A 108 -11.16 -9.02 0.00
N ARG A 109 -11.53 -7.82 -0.41
CA ARG A 109 -12.85 -7.21 -0.20
C ARG A 109 -13.85 -7.52 -1.32
N TYR A 110 -13.35 -7.90 -2.50
CA TYR A 110 -14.17 -8.20 -3.68
C TYR A 110 -14.19 -9.67 -4.04
N VAL A 111 -13.12 -10.38 -3.70
CA VAL A 111 -12.93 -11.77 -4.08
C VAL A 111 -12.99 -12.64 -2.82
N ALA A 112 -13.86 -13.65 -2.84
CA ALA A 112 -13.89 -14.68 -1.80
C ALA A 112 -12.78 -15.72 -2.04
N TRP A 113 -12.13 -16.16 -0.96
CA TRP A 113 -11.08 -17.19 -0.98
C TRP A 113 -11.61 -18.58 -0.58
N ASN A 114 -12.84 -18.91 -0.99
CA ASN A 114 -13.52 -20.16 -0.63
C ASN A 114 -13.38 -21.27 -1.67
N LYS A 115 -12.79 -21.00 -2.82
CA LYS A 115 -12.61 -22.01 -3.87
C LYS A 115 -11.41 -22.88 -3.58
N LYS A 116 -11.62 -24.22 -3.68
CA LYS A 116 -10.55 -25.20 -3.66
C LYS A 116 -10.02 -25.44 -5.09
N GLU A 117 -8.71 -25.62 -5.22
CA GLU A 117 -8.04 -26.08 -6.43
C GLU A 117 -7.45 -27.46 -6.13
N ASN A 118 -7.75 -28.45 -6.94
CA ASN A 118 -7.37 -29.85 -6.69
C ASN A 118 -7.72 -30.34 -5.27
N GLY A 119 -8.92 -29.98 -4.80
CA GLY A 119 -9.42 -30.35 -3.47
C GLY A 119 -8.84 -29.56 -2.29
N ARG A 120 -7.94 -28.61 -2.50
CA ARG A 120 -7.23 -27.88 -1.44
C ARG A 120 -7.50 -26.37 -1.51
N TYR A 121 -7.52 -25.71 -0.35
CA TYR A 121 -7.56 -24.26 -0.28
C TYR A 121 -6.23 -23.63 -0.70
N ARG A 122 -6.28 -22.40 -1.20
CA ARG A 122 -5.16 -21.66 -1.77
C ARG A 122 -4.41 -20.88 -0.69
N PHE A 123 -3.47 -21.54 -0.04
CA PHE A 123 -2.53 -20.92 0.88
C PHE A 123 -1.09 -21.45 0.65
N TYR A 124 -0.12 -20.64 1.01
CA TYR A 124 1.30 -20.98 0.86
C TYR A 124 1.68 -22.11 1.83
N ARG A 125 2.37 -23.10 1.31
CA ARG A 125 2.89 -24.24 2.04
C ARG A 125 4.40 -24.16 2.06
N ASP A 126 4.95 -23.57 3.15
CA ASP A 126 6.38 -23.39 3.29
C ASP A 126 7.14 -24.73 3.19
N PRO A 127 8.20 -24.81 2.36
CA PRO A 127 8.93 -26.07 2.15
C PRO A 127 9.60 -26.63 3.41
N GLU A 128 10.02 -25.77 4.35
CA GLU A 128 10.68 -26.19 5.58
C GLU A 128 9.64 -26.73 6.57
N ILE A 129 8.49 -26.06 6.71
CA ILE A 129 7.37 -26.59 7.51
C ILE A 129 6.87 -27.90 6.92
N LYS A 130 6.68 -27.98 5.59
CA LYS A 130 6.19 -29.17 4.89
C LYS A 130 7.08 -30.40 5.11
N LYS A 131 8.40 -30.22 5.24
CA LYS A 131 9.37 -31.28 5.51
C LYS A 131 9.53 -31.59 7.00
N SER A 132 8.88 -30.85 7.88
CA SER A 132 9.01 -31.01 9.33
C SER A 132 7.86 -31.80 9.92
N LYS A 133 8.00 -32.19 11.20
CA LYS A 133 6.92 -32.81 11.98
C LYS A 133 5.69 -31.91 12.20
N PHE A 134 5.75 -30.68 11.78
CA PHE A 134 4.66 -29.69 11.92
C PHE A 134 3.79 -29.59 10.66
N ALA A 135 4.07 -30.38 9.62
CA ALA A 135 3.38 -30.30 8.33
C ALA A 135 1.86 -30.47 8.45
N ASP A 136 1.42 -31.55 9.12
CA ASP A 136 0.00 -31.85 9.27
C ASP A 136 -0.71 -30.80 10.13
N MET A 137 -0.12 -30.41 11.27
CA MET A 137 -0.65 -29.36 12.14
C MET A 137 -0.84 -28.04 11.39
N TYR A 138 0.11 -27.64 10.55
CA TYR A 138 0.03 -26.44 9.73
C TYR A 138 -1.10 -26.53 8.69
N GLU A 139 -1.14 -27.64 7.94
CA GLU A 139 -2.16 -27.89 6.91
C GLU A 139 -3.57 -27.91 7.50
N GLU A 140 -3.77 -28.62 8.62
CA GLU A 140 -5.06 -28.68 9.31
C GLU A 140 -5.51 -27.32 9.84
N THR A 141 -4.60 -26.54 10.44
CA THR A 141 -4.94 -25.24 11.01
C THR A 141 -5.33 -24.25 9.93
N CYS A 142 -4.56 -24.16 8.84
CA CYS A 142 -4.91 -23.31 7.71
C CYS A 142 -6.21 -23.77 7.05
N THR A 143 -6.39 -25.07 6.84
CA THR A 143 -7.62 -25.64 6.25
C THR A 143 -8.83 -25.32 7.11
N PHE A 144 -8.76 -25.54 8.42
CA PHE A 144 -9.85 -25.22 9.36
C PHE A 144 -10.25 -23.74 9.31
N SER A 145 -9.27 -22.82 9.29
CA SER A 145 -9.53 -21.39 9.16
C SER A 145 -10.28 -21.06 7.87
N PHE A 146 -9.89 -21.68 6.74
CA PHE A 146 -10.61 -21.52 5.47
C PHE A 146 -12.00 -22.16 5.47
N GLU A 147 -12.21 -23.28 6.16
CA GLU A 147 -13.52 -23.92 6.28
C GLU A 147 -14.48 -23.08 7.09
N VAL A 148 -14.04 -22.53 8.24
CA VAL A 148 -14.85 -21.59 9.04
C VAL A 148 -15.18 -20.34 8.23
N TYR A 149 -14.24 -19.79 7.49
CA TYR A 149 -14.46 -18.66 6.58
C TYR A 149 -15.51 -19.02 5.51
N SER A 150 -15.32 -20.15 4.82
CA SER A 150 -16.11 -20.51 3.63
C SER A 150 -17.56 -20.85 3.98
N LYS A 151 -17.79 -21.63 5.04
CA LYS A 151 -19.15 -22.04 5.47
C LYS A 151 -19.99 -20.85 5.91
N ASN A 152 -19.36 -19.76 6.37
CA ASN A 152 -20.05 -18.59 6.90
C ASN A 152 -20.26 -17.44 5.89
N ILE A 153 -19.83 -17.59 4.64
CA ILE A 153 -19.98 -16.52 3.62
C ILE A 153 -21.48 -16.27 3.34
N GLU A 154 -22.24 -17.28 2.96
CA GLU A 154 -23.66 -17.11 2.64
C GLU A 154 -24.50 -16.74 3.87
N PRO A 155 -24.35 -17.39 5.04
CA PRO A 155 -25.01 -16.94 6.26
C PRO A 155 -24.75 -15.46 6.59
N MET A 156 -23.50 -14.99 6.45
CA MET A 156 -23.15 -13.59 6.70
C MET A 156 -23.75 -12.65 5.65
N ILE A 157 -23.80 -13.04 4.37
CA ILE A 157 -24.46 -12.26 3.32
C ILE A 157 -25.95 -12.11 3.63
N ASN A 158 -26.62 -13.19 4.04
CA ASN A 158 -28.05 -13.18 4.38
C ASN A 158 -28.29 -12.29 5.59
N TYR A 159 -27.53 -12.43 6.67
CA TYR A 159 -27.60 -11.54 7.83
C TYR A 159 -27.43 -10.06 7.45
N VAL A 160 -26.45 -9.74 6.61
CA VAL A 160 -26.23 -8.35 6.15
C VAL A 160 -27.45 -7.83 5.37
N ARG A 161 -28.09 -8.68 4.54
CA ARG A 161 -29.30 -8.31 3.77
C ARG A 161 -30.53 -8.14 4.64
N GLU A 162 -30.71 -8.97 5.65
CA GLU A 162 -31.78 -8.84 6.63
C GLU A 162 -31.63 -7.56 7.46
N LYS A 163 -30.44 -7.27 7.91
CA LYS A 163 -30.12 -6.05 8.68
C LYS A 163 -30.29 -4.78 7.86
N TYR A 164 -29.94 -4.83 6.58
CA TYR A 164 -29.90 -3.69 5.65
C TYR A 164 -30.73 -4.01 4.38
N PRO A 165 -32.05 -4.15 4.47
CA PRO A 165 -32.91 -4.54 3.34
C PRO A 165 -32.87 -3.50 2.22
N ILE A 166 -32.92 -3.95 0.96
CA ILE A 166 -32.79 -3.13 -0.25
C ILE A 166 -33.82 -2.00 -0.32
N GLU A 167 -35.00 -2.23 0.26
CA GLU A 167 -36.14 -1.29 0.28
C GLU A 167 -35.80 0.04 1.00
N LYS A 168 -34.82 0.02 1.89
CA LYS A 168 -34.36 1.22 2.62
C LYS A 168 -33.43 2.12 1.78
N TYR A 169 -33.01 1.64 0.61
CA TYR A 169 -32.00 2.34 -0.20
C TYR A 169 -32.63 2.99 -1.42
N SER A 170 -32.06 4.14 -1.80
CA SER A 170 -32.46 4.88 -2.99
C SER A 170 -31.47 4.67 -4.13
N PHE A 171 -32.00 4.61 -5.34
CA PHE A 171 -31.24 4.42 -6.57
C PHE A 171 -31.70 5.43 -7.62
N LYS A 172 -30.83 5.76 -8.54
CA LYS A 172 -31.10 6.72 -9.60
C LYS A 172 -32.01 6.11 -10.67
N ASP A 173 -33.17 6.71 -10.88
CA ASP A 173 -34.08 6.38 -11.97
C ASP A 173 -33.55 6.96 -13.30
N SER A 174 -33.47 6.13 -14.33
CA SER A 174 -32.93 6.53 -15.64
C SER A 174 -33.80 7.54 -16.37
N LYS A 175 -35.11 7.55 -16.11
CA LYS A 175 -36.10 8.39 -16.81
C LYS A 175 -36.04 9.85 -16.38
N ASP A 176 -36.10 10.11 -15.07
CA ASP A 176 -36.16 11.47 -14.53
C ASP A 176 -34.87 11.89 -13.80
N LYS A 177 -33.86 11.01 -13.75
CA LYS A 177 -32.55 11.21 -13.10
C LYS A 177 -32.61 11.46 -11.59
N LYS A 178 -33.75 11.23 -10.94
CA LYS A 178 -33.96 11.42 -9.50
C LYS A 178 -33.65 10.14 -8.71
N GLU A 179 -33.24 10.33 -7.46
CA GLU A 179 -33.09 9.24 -6.50
C GLU A 179 -34.49 8.76 -6.04
N LYS A 180 -34.77 7.48 -6.17
CA LYS A 180 -36.02 6.83 -5.75
C LYS A 180 -35.73 5.60 -4.91
N LEU A 181 -36.54 5.34 -3.91
CA LEU A 181 -36.51 4.08 -3.17
C LEU A 181 -36.64 2.90 -4.14
N PHE A 182 -36.04 1.76 -3.81
CA PHE A 182 -36.07 0.55 -4.64
C PHE A 182 -37.50 0.17 -5.04
N SER A 183 -38.46 0.21 -4.10
CA SER A 183 -39.88 -0.11 -4.32
C SER A 183 -40.58 0.83 -5.33
N LYS A 184 -40.03 2.00 -5.60
CA LYS A 184 -40.58 2.99 -6.54
C LYS A 184 -39.97 2.92 -7.94
N LEU A 185 -38.96 2.07 -8.17
CA LEU A 185 -38.38 1.84 -9.47
C LEU A 185 -39.35 1.03 -10.34
N LYS A 186 -39.58 1.48 -11.59
CA LYS A 186 -40.50 0.82 -12.54
C LYS A 186 -39.76 0.23 -13.74
N ASN A 187 -38.55 0.73 -14.05
CA ASN A 187 -37.76 0.29 -15.21
C ASN A 187 -36.97 -0.96 -14.82
N GLU A 188 -37.10 -2.03 -15.61
CA GLU A 188 -36.40 -3.30 -15.36
C GLU A 188 -34.87 -3.13 -15.37
N ALA A 189 -34.31 -2.29 -16.25
CA ALA A 189 -32.89 -2.03 -16.31
C ALA A 189 -32.38 -1.32 -15.04
N ASP A 190 -33.18 -0.42 -14.47
CA ASP A 190 -32.86 0.25 -13.21
C ASP A 190 -32.99 -0.70 -12.01
N ILE A 191 -34.01 -1.57 -11.99
CA ILE A 191 -34.16 -2.62 -10.98
C ILE A 191 -32.99 -3.60 -11.03
N LYS A 192 -32.58 -4.04 -12.22
CA LYS A 192 -31.41 -4.92 -12.41
C LYS A 192 -30.11 -4.25 -11.92
N SER A 193 -29.91 -2.98 -12.26
CA SER A 193 -28.78 -2.18 -11.81
C SER A 193 -28.75 -2.01 -10.28
N ALA A 194 -29.90 -1.69 -9.68
CA ALA A 194 -30.07 -1.56 -8.23
C ALA A 194 -29.72 -2.87 -7.50
N ASN A 195 -30.24 -4.00 -7.99
CA ASN A 195 -29.93 -5.33 -7.44
C ASN A 195 -28.41 -5.66 -7.55
N MET A 196 -27.76 -5.30 -8.65
CA MET A 196 -26.33 -5.53 -8.83
C MET A 196 -25.49 -4.71 -7.83
N ILE A 197 -25.80 -3.43 -7.66
CA ILE A 197 -25.16 -2.53 -6.68
C ILE A 197 -25.34 -3.09 -5.25
N TYR A 198 -26.57 -3.45 -4.90
CA TYR A 198 -26.91 -3.96 -3.57
C TYR A 198 -26.22 -5.30 -3.27
N ARG A 199 -26.28 -6.27 -4.20
CA ARG A 199 -25.59 -7.57 -4.08
C ARG A 199 -24.09 -7.41 -3.93
N GLY A 200 -23.47 -6.50 -4.70
CA GLY A 200 -22.06 -6.18 -4.61
C GLY A 200 -21.69 -5.61 -3.23
N SER A 201 -22.47 -4.64 -2.75
CA SER A 201 -22.22 -3.96 -1.47
C SER A 201 -22.40 -4.90 -0.27
N THR A 202 -23.47 -5.72 -0.24
CA THR A 202 -23.75 -6.66 0.85
C THR A 202 -22.73 -7.80 0.89
N LYS A 203 -22.34 -8.34 -0.26
CA LYS A 203 -21.26 -9.33 -0.35
C LYS A 203 -19.92 -8.76 0.14
N ALA A 204 -19.56 -7.54 -0.27
CA ALA A 204 -18.32 -6.91 0.17
C ALA A 204 -18.30 -6.70 1.69
N LYS A 205 -19.42 -6.29 2.30
CA LYS A 205 -19.58 -6.18 3.76
C LYS A 205 -19.35 -7.52 4.45
N ALA A 206 -19.99 -8.59 3.98
CA ALA A 206 -19.84 -9.93 4.54
C ALA A 206 -18.37 -10.42 4.46
N LEU A 207 -17.71 -10.23 3.32
CA LEU A 207 -16.30 -10.60 3.14
C LEU A 207 -15.39 -9.77 4.04
N ASP A 208 -15.66 -8.48 4.24
CA ASP A 208 -14.91 -7.61 5.14
C ASP A 208 -14.99 -8.09 6.60
N ILE A 209 -16.15 -8.55 7.05
CA ILE A 209 -16.36 -9.09 8.40
C ILE A 209 -15.61 -10.42 8.58
N LEU A 210 -15.69 -11.33 7.61
CA LEU A 210 -15.15 -12.69 7.71
C LEU A 210 -13.63 -12.77 7.40
N ARG A 211 -13.06 -11.80 6.69
CA ARG A 211 -11.64 -11.88 6.24
C ARG A 211 -10.64 -12.07 7.37
N GLY A 212 -11.03 -11.71 8.61
CA GLY A 212 -10.22 -11.93 9.81
C GLY A 212 -9.83 -13.39 10.03
N LEU A 213 -10.63 -14.34 9.53
CA LEU A 213 -10.37 -15.78 9.59
C LEU A 213 -9.27 -16.26 8.64
N LEU A 214 -8.95 -15.50 7.59
CA LEU A 214 -7.95 -15.92 6.59
C LEU A 214 -6.53 -15.88 7.20
N PRO A 215 -5.71 -16.95 7.06
CA PRO A 215 -4.33 -16.93 7.52
C PRO A 215 -3.43 -16.07 6.61
N ALA A 216 -2.31 -15.60 7.13
CA ALA A 216 -1.34 -14.78 6.38
C ALA A 216 -0.69 -15.53 5.20
N SER A 217 -0.73 -16.87 5.21
CA SER A 217 -0.38 -17.71 4.06
C SER A 217 -1.38 -17.64 2.90
N THR A 218 -2.56 -17.06 3.07
CA THR A 218 -3.56 -16.93 1.98
C THR A 218 -2.91 -16.37 0.72
N LEU A 219 -3.05 -17.09 -0.42
CA LEU A 219 -2.44 -16.70 -1.68
C LEU A 219 -3.18 -15.52 -2.32
N THR A 220 -2.42 -14.55 -2.79
CA THR A 220 -2.90 -13.38 -3.52
C THR A 220 -2.07 -13.17 -4.79
N ASN A 221 -2.41 -12.13 -5.56
CA ASN A 221 -1.69 -11.74 -6.77
C ASN A 221 -1.32 -10.26 -6.67
N VAL A 222 -0.18 -9.87 -7.26
CA VAL A 222 0.26 -8.48 -7.30
C VAL A 222 0.84 -8.13 -8.67
N GLY A 223 0.40 -7.01 -9.25
CA GLY A 223 1.06 -6.35 -10.37
C GLY A 223 2.04 -5.29 -9.84
N ILE A 224 3.21 -5.22 -10.43
CA ILE A 224 4.28 -4.29 -10.07
C ILE A 224 4.71 -3.51 -11.31
N THR A 225 4.81 -2.19 -11.20
CA THR A 225 5.43 -1.31 -12.20
C THR A 225 6.51 -0.49 -11.52
N GLY A 226 7.68 -0.37 -12.15
CA GLY A 226 8.72 0.49 -11.62
C GLY A 226 10.01 0.52 -12.40
N ASN A 227 10.98 1.26 -11.88
CA ASN A 227 12.27 1.45 -12.50
C ASN A 227 13.31 0.38 -12.09
N GLY A 228 14.37 0.25 -12.88
CA GLY A 228 15.40 -0.76 -12.71
C GLY A 228 16.14 -0.68 -11.38
N ARG A 229 16.47 0.53 -10.90
CA ARG A 229 17.13 0.74 -9.60
C ARG A 229 16.27 0.22 -8.45
N ALA A 230 14.97 0.51 -8.49
CA ALA A 230 14.04 0.05 -7.45
C ALA A 230 13.84 -1.47 -7.50
N PHE A 231 13.81 -2.06 -8.69
CA PHE A 231 13.79 -3.52 -8.85
C PHE A 231 15.08 -4.18 -8.36
N GLU A 232 16.25 -3.64 -8.69
CA GLU A 232 17.54 -4.15 -8.19
C GLU A 232 17.56 -4.20 -6.66
N TYR A 233 17.12 -3.11 -6.01
CA TYR A 233 17.04 -3.06 -4.55
C TYR A 233 16.00 -4.05 -3.99
N LEU A 234 14.82 -4.18 -4.62
CA LEU A 234 13.82 -5.18 -4.23
C LEU A 234 14.40 -6.60 -4.28
N LEU A 235 15.08 -6.96 -5.37
CA LEU A 235 15.72 -8.27 -5.54
C LEU A 235 16.76 -8.54 -4.45
N THR A 236 17.60 -7.55 -4.14
CA THR A 236 18.62 -7.64 -3.08
C THR A 236 17.98 -7.90 -1.71
N VAL A 237 16.90 -7.19 -1.39
CA VAL A 237 16.18 -7.34 -0.11
C VAL A 237 15.48 -8.70 -0.02
N LEU A 238 14.80 -9.14 -1.07
CA LEU A 238 14.13 -10.44 -1.08
C LEU A 238 15.16 -11.59 -1.00
N SER A 239 16.28 -11.50 -1.71
CA SER A 239 17.37 -12.49 -1.64
C SER A 239 18.05 -12.56 -0.28
N SER A 240 18.01 -11.46 0.50
CA SER A 240 18.56 -11.42 1.87
C SER A 240 17.60 -11.97 2.92
N SER A 241 16.37 -12.35 2.55
CA SER A 241 15.37 -12.86 3.47
C SER A 241 15.72 -14.23 4.04
N GLU A 242 15.13 -14.57 5.19
CA GLU A 242 15.17 -15.89 5.80
C GLU A 242 14.03 -16.80 5.30
N LEU A 243 13.00 -16.23 4.64
CA LEU A 243 11.89 -16.97 4.08
C LEU A 243 12.22 -17.46 2.67
N LYS A 244 12.08 -18.77 2.44
CA LYS A 244 12.32 -19.40 1.14
C LYS A 244 11.42 -18.84 0.04
N GLU A 245 10.16 -18.54 0.36
CA GLU A 245 9.23 -17.90 -0.58
C GLU A 245 9.82 -16.61 -1.16
N GLU A 246 10.35 -15.73 -0.31
CA GLU A 246 10.90 -14.44 -0.72
C GLU A 246 12.18 -14.60 -1.56
N GLN A 247 13.06 -15.56 -1.19
CA GLN A 247 14.26 -15.88 -1.96
C GLN A 247 13.93 -16.45 -3.35
N GLU A 248 12.96 -17.36 -3.42
CA GLU A 248 12.49 -17.93 -4.69
C GLU A 248 11.80 -16.87 -5.57
N LEU A 249 11.01 -15.97 -4.96
CA LEU A 249 10.40 -14.86 -5.67
C LEU A 249 11.47 -13.93 -6.25
N ALA A 250 12.55 -13.62 -5.51
CA ALA A 250 13.65 -12.82 -6.03
C ALA A 250 14.26 -13.44 -7.29
N SER A 251 14.52 -14.74 -7.28
CA SER A 251 15.09 -15.46 -8.42
C SER A 251 14.14 -15.48 -9.62
N LYS A 252 12.84 -15.72 -9.40
CA LYS A 252 11.82 -15.73 -10.46
C LYS A 252 11.63 -14.32 -11.06
N ILE A 253 11.49 -13.29 -10.21
CA ILE A 253 11.35 -11.89 -10.64
C ILE A 253 12.58 -11.47 -11.45
N LYS A 254 13.79 -11.78 -10.99
CA LYS A 254 15.03 -11.45 -11.70
C LYS A 254 15.04 -12.08 -13.10
N LYS A 255 14.73 -13.36 -13.21
CA LYS A 255 14.66 -14.08 -14.49
C LYS A 255 13.74 -13.40 -15.49
N GLU A 256 12.54 -12.97 -15.06
CA GLU A 256 11.59 -12.28 -15.94
C GLU A 256 12.07 -10.84 -16.29
N LEU A 257 12.66 -10.12 -15.32
CA LEU A 257 13.23 -8.79 -15.58
C LEU A 257 14.41 -8.82 -16.55
N GLU A 258 15.18 -9.91 -16.56
CA GLU A 258 16.27 -10.10 -17.52
C GLU A 258 15.79 -10.15 -18.98
N THR A 259 14.53 -10.44 -19.22
CA THR A 259 13.94 -10.40 -20.57
C THR A 259 13.68 -8.98 -21.07
N THR A 260 13.62 -7.98 -20.19
CA THR A 260 13.21 -6.61 -20.52
C THR A 260 14.22 -5.55 -20.12
N ILE A 261 14.84 -5.69 -18.94
CA ILE A 261 15.77 -4.71 -18.34
C ILE A 261 17.00 -5.39 -17.74
N LYS A 262 17.59 -6.36 -18.44
CA LYS A 262 18.71 -7.19 -17.97
C LYS A 262 19.85 -6.40 -17.32
N SER A 263 20.35 -5.38 -18.01
CA SER A 263 21.47 -4.56 -17.54
C SER A 263 21.18 -3.85 -16.21
N PHE A 264 19.91 -3.51 -15.94
CA PHE A 264 19.50 -2.80 -14.72
C PHE A 264 19.42 -3.67 -13.47
N VAL A 265 19.20 -4.98 -13.62
CA VAL A 265 19.02 -5.90 -12.47
C VAL A 265 20.21 -6.83 -12.26
N ARG A 266 21.24 -6.71 -13.11
CA ARG A 266 22.43 -7.56 -13.08
C ARG A 266 23.17 -7.51 -11.75
N ARG A 267 23.28 -6.31 -11.14
CA ARG A 267 24.02 -6.10 -9.89
C ARG A 267 23.33 -6.69 -8.66
N ALA A 268 22.07 -7.06 -8.74
CA ALA A 268 21.34 -7.62 -7.60
C ALA A 268 22.00 -8.89 -7.00
N ASP A 269 22.74 -9.67 -7.80
CA ASP A 269 23.40 -10.91 -7.38
C ASP A 269 24.87 -11.06 -7.84
N ASP A 270 25.48 -10.01 -8.37
CA ASP A 270 26.92 -9.95 -8.57
C ASP A 270 27.69 -9.86 -7.23
N LYS A 271 29.00 -9.64 -7.29
CA LYS A 271 29.84 -9.49 -6.08
C LYS A 271 29.35 -8.37 -5.15
N TYR A 272 28.87 -7.25 -5.69
CA TYR A 272 28.38 -6.11 -4.91
C TYR A 272 26.99 -6.40 -4.32
N GLY A 273 26.07 -6.96 -5.12
CA GLY A 273 24.76 -7.37 -4.65
C GLY A 273 24.84 -8.42 -3.54
N LYS A 274 25.70 -9.43 -3.71
CA LYS A 274 25.95 -10.44 -2.65
C LYS A 274 26.54 -9.84 -1.38
N ALA A 275 27.46 -8.88 -1.50
CA ALA A 275 28.00 -8.15 -0.35
C ALA A 275 26.91 -7.36 0.36
N PHE A 276 26.01 -6.70 -0.39
CA PHE A 276 24.90 -5.95 0.19
C PHE A 276 23.85 -6.89 0.82
N GLN A 277 23.52 -8.02 0.22
CA GLN A 277 22.66 -9.03 0.83
C GLN A 277 23.24 -9.53 2.18
N LYS A 278 24.56 -9.77 2.23
CA LYS A 278 25.25 -10.14 3.47
C LYS A 278 25.13 -9.03 4.52
N TYR A 279 25.39 -7.79 4.15
CA TYR A 279 25.25 -6.63 5.04
C TYR A 279 23.84 -6.54 5.64
N LEU A 280 22.79 -6.69 4.83
CA LEU A 280 21.40 -6.66 5.32
C LEU A 280 21.12 -7.78 6.34
N LYS A 281 21.65 -9.00 6.11
CA LYS A 281 21.56 -10.12 7.06
C LYS A 281 22.31 -9.81 8.36
N ASP A 282 23.51 -9.27 8.25
CA ASP A 282 24.36 -8.93 9.40
C ASP A 282 23.71 -7.83 10.25
N VAL A 283 23.11 -6.80 9.63
CA VAL A 283 22.33 -5.75 10.32
C VAL A 283 21.15 -6.36 11.08
N LYS A 284 20.38 -7.24 10.43
CA LYS A 284 19.23 -7.93 11.06
C LYS A 284 19.67 -8.76 12.27
N ASN A 285 20.75 -9.54 12.12
CA ASN A 285 21.30 -10.37 13.19
C ASN A 285 21.83 -9.53 14.36
N LYS A 286 22.52 -8.44 14.04
CA LYS A 286 23.03 -7.51 15.06
C LYS A 286 21.88 -6.86 15.84
N SER A 287 20.85 -6.41 15.14
CA SER A 287 19.64 -5.84 15.78
C SER A 287 18.97 -6.85 16.71
N ARG A 288 18.79 -8.10 16.28
CA ARG A 288 18.25 -9.19 17.13
C ARG A 288 19.08 -9.41 18.38
N SER A 289 20.41 -9.51 18.22
CA SER A 289 21.34 -9.72 19.34
C SER A 289 21.30 -8.57 20.35
N ILE A 290 21.16 -7.34 19.89
CA ILE A 290 21.02 -6.17 20.77
C ILE A 290 19.67 -6.21 21.49
N THR A 291 18.58 -6.44 20.75
CA THR A 291 17.21 -6.46 21.27
C THR A 291 17.05 -7.53 22.35
N SER A 292 17.51 -8.77 22.09
CA SER A 292 17.40 -9.89 23.04
C SER A 292 18.11 -9.63 24.38
N LYS A 293 19.17 -8.81 24.37
CA LYS A 293 19.92 -8.44 25.58
C LYS A 293 19.35 -7.26 26.35
N LYS A 294 18.63 -6.36 25.66
CA LYS A 294 18.24 -5.06 26.21
C LYS A 294 16.74 -4.91 26.46
N ILE A 295 15.92 -5.63 25.69
CA ILE A 295 14.46 -5.47 25.74
C ILE A 295 13.82 -6.74 26.27
N LYS A 296 13.02 -6.60 27.34
CA LYS A 296 12.14 -7.66 27.83
C LYS A 296 10.82 -7.59 27.05
N SER A 297 10.39 -8.73 26.53
CA SER A 297 9.10 -8.82 25.85
C SER A 297 7.96 -8.50 26.80
N ASN A 298 7.13 -7.54 26.42
CA ASN A 298 5.88 -7.20 27.10
C ASN A 298 4.80 -6.94 26.04
N PRO A 299 4.14 -8.00 25.54
CA PRO A 299 3.17 -7.85 24.47
C PRO A 299 2.00 -6.95 24.89
N THR A 300 1.77 -5.93 24.12
CA THR A 300 0.56 -5.11 24.23
C THR A 300 -0.65 -5.95 23.89
N LYS A 301 -1.61 -6.06 24.80
CA LYS A 301 -2.87 -6.77 24.54
C LYS A 301 -3.92 -5.81 23.99
N GLY A 302 -4.54 -6.20 22.89
CA GLY A 302 -5.60 -5.44 22.24
C GLY A 302 -5.11 -4.41 21.22
N ALA A 303 -6.07 -3.69 20.66
CA ALA A 303 -5.79 -2.67 19.63
C ALA A 303 -5.32 -1.35 20.27
N ILE A 304 -4.30 -0.74 19.68
CA ILE A 304 -3.77 0.58 20.08
C ILE A 304 -3.70 1.50 18.88
N THR A 305 -4.03 2.77 19.13
CA THR A 305 -3.78 3.90 18.24
C THR A 305 -3.37 5.06 19.12
N LYS A 306 -2.06 5.38 19.18
CA LYS A 306 -1.54 6.38 20.10
C LYS A 306 -0.50 7.27 19.44
N ILE A 307 -0.70 8.60 19.52
CA ILE A 307 0.35 9.56 19.17
C ILE A 307 1.40 9.55 20.29
N VAL A 308 2.68 9.38 19.94
CA VAL A 308 3.78 9.22 20.90
C VAL A 308 4.86 10.28 20.74
N ASP A 309 4.92 10.96 19.59
CA ASP A 309 5.90 12.02 19.34
C ASP A 309 5.28 13.11 18.46
N TYR A 310 5.41 14.36 18.91
CA TYR A 310 4.98 15.58 18.22
C TYR A 310 5.63 16.80 18.90
N GLU A 311 5.75 17.90 18.18
CA GLU A 311 6.23 19.16 18.75
C GLU A 311 5.07 20.05 19.28
N SER A 312 5.39 21.14 19.98
CA SER A 312 4.35 22.10 20.39
C SER A 312 3.70 22.79 19.17
N GLU A 313 2.38 23.04 19.24
CA GLU A 313 1.66 23.71 18.16
C GLU A 313 2.26 25.09 17.81
N LYS A 314 2.74 25.83 18.82
CA LYS A 314 3.42 27.11 18.60
C LYS A 314 4.63 26.96 17.67
N ASN A 315 5.52 26.01 17.97
CA ASN A 315 6.70 25.79 17.14
C ASN A 315 6.33 25.27 15.74
N ALA A 316 5.34 24.40 15.65
CA ALA A 316 4.82 23.87 14.40
C ALA A 316 4.27 24.99 13.49
N ILE A 317 3.47 25.89 14.04
CA ILE A 317 2.93 27.05 13.31
C ILE A 317 4.08 27.97 12.85
N ASP A 318 5.05 28.27 13.72
CA ASP A 318 6.21 29.10 13.36
C ASP A 318 7.00 28.51 12.18
N LYS A 319 7.24 27.22 12.17
CA LYS A 319 7.93 26.53 11.06
C LYS A 319 7.14 26.60 9.76
N ILE A 320 5.83 26.35 9.82
CA ILE A 320 4.97 26.40 8.62
C ILE A 320 4.95 27.79 8.02
N ILE A 321 4.68 28.83 8.84
CA ILE A 321 4.65 30.22 8.37
C ILE A 321 6.00 30.65 7.82
N THR A 322 7.10 30.29 8.50
CA THR A 322 8.46 30.55 8.01
C THR A 322 8.68 29.94 6.64
N SER A 323 8.27 28.69 6.43
CA SER A 323 8.41 28.01 5.14
C SER A 323 7.55 28.62 4.04
N ILE A 324 6.34 29.06 4.37
CA ILE A 324 5.46 29.79 3.43
C ILE A 324 6.13 31.10 2.98
N MET A 325 6.67 31.87 3.93
CA MET A 325 7.29 33.18 3.64
C MET A 325 8.65 33.03 2.94
N TYR A 326 9.38 31.93 3.22
CA TYR A 326 10.70 31.70 2.66
C TYR A 326 10.70 31.64 1.13
N GLU A 327 9.73 30.95 0.54
CA GLU A 327 9.59 30.84 -0.91
C GLU A 327 9.41 32.22 -1.58
N GLN A 328 8.80 33.17 -0.88
CA GLN A 328 8.50 34.52 -1.38
C GLN A 328 9.51 35.58 -0.91
N SER A 329 10.58 35.20 -0.25
CA SER A 329 11.58 36.10 0.35
C SER A 329 12.98 35.83 -0.20
N PRO A 330 13.27 36.21 -1.47
CA PRO A 330 14.48 35.78 -2.19
C PRO A 330 15.82 36.25 -1.58
N SER A 331 15.78 37.29 -0.73
CA SER A 331 17.00 37.89 -0.15
C SER A 331 17.15 37.64 1.35
N THR A 332 16.29 36.80 1.96
CA THR A 332 16.27 36.62 3.41
C THR A 332 16.48 35.14 3.78
N SER A 333 17.43 34.86 4.67
CA SER A 333 17.70 33.50 5.12
C SER A 333 16.52 32.93 5.94
N TYR A 334 16.37 31.60 5.94
CA TYR A 334 15.36 30.91 6.72
C TYR A 334 15.38 31.32 8.21
N GLN A 335 16.56 31.45 8.80
CA GLN A 335 16.72 31.81 10.21
C GLN A 335 16.24 33.24 10.50
N ASN A 336 16.52 34.19 9.61
CA ASN A 336 16.07 35.56 9.75
C ASN A 336 14.55 35.68 9.60
N ILE A 337 13.94 34.92 8.69
CA ILE A 337 12.48 34.86 8.56
C ILE A 337 11.87 34.25 9.81
N LEU A 338 12.42 33.15 10.34
CA LEU A 338 11.94 32.50 11.57
C LEU A 338 11.98 33.46 12.77
N GLN A 339 13.04 34.28 12.89
CA GLN A 339 13.12 35.30 13.96
C GLN A 339 12.03 36.38 13.82
N GLN A 340 11.71 36.79 12.61
CA GLN A 340 10.63 37.71 12.32
C GLN A 340 9.26 37.09 12.60
N VAL A 341 9.04 35.86 12.13
CA VAL A 341 7.81 35.10 12.37
C VAL A 341 7.55 34.94 13.87
N LYS A 342 8.58 34.67 14.68
CA LYS A 342 8.43 34.55 16.14
C LYS A 342 7.87 35.82 16.78
N LYS A 343 8.07 37.00 16.18
CA LYS A 343 7.54 38.30 16.66
C LYS A 343 6.08 38.55 16.25
N ILE A 344 5.55 37.83 15.27
CA ILE A 344 4.14 37.92 14.85
C ILE A 344 3.23 37.46 16.00
N SER A 345 2.13 38.13 16.25
CA SER A 345 1.16 37.79 17.27
C SER A 345 0.54 36.42 17.05
N LYS A 346 0.11 35.74 18.13
CA LYS A 346 -0.55 34.42 18.05
C LYS A 346 -1.82 34.48 17.16
N GLN A 347 -2.61 35.53 17.31
CA GLN A 347 -3.86 35.73 16.56
C GLN A 347 -3.59 35.86 15.06
N GLU A 348 -2.60 36.63 14.68
CA GLU A 348 -2.22 36.80 13.29
C GLU A 348 -1.68 35.53 12.65
N LYS A 349 -0.84 34.74 13.38
CA LYS A 349 -0.39 33.43 12.95
C LYS A 349 -1.54 32.46 12.71
N ILE A 350 -2.53 32.43 13.60
CA ILE A 350 -3.74 31.61 13.45
C ILE A 350 -4.50 32.04 12.19
N LYS A 351 -4.66 33.36 11.98
CA LYS A 351 -5.33 33.89 10.80
C LYS A 351 -4.62 33.44 9.50
N ILE A 352 -3.30 33.56 9.46
CA ILE A 352 -2.51 33.06 8.30
C ILE A 352 -2.81 31.60 8.01
N ILE A 353 -2.74 30.72 9.01
CA ILE A 353 -3.02 29.28 8.82
C ILE A 353 -4.46 29.06 8.34
N GLN A 354 -5.42 29.79 8.89
CA GLN A 354 -6.82 29.69 8.48
C GLN A 354 -7.06 30.14 7.04
N GLU A 355 -6.37 31.18 6.57
CA GLU A 355 -6.44 31.62 5.17
C GLU A 355 -5.96 30.52 4.23
N PHE A 356 -4.81 29.88 4.51
CA PHE A 356 -4.35 28.73 3.74
C PHE A 356 -5.32 27.55 3.80
N THR A 357 -5.93 27.30 4.96
CA THR A 357 -6.96 26.27 5.13
C THR A 357 -8.18 26.54 4.25
N LYS A 358 -8.65 27.79 4.16
CA LYS A 358 -9.81 28.18 3.33
C LYS A 358 -9.59 27.88 1.85
N LEU A 359 -8.37 28.03 1.34
CA LEU A 359 -8.02 27.76 -0.06
C LEU A 359 -8.25 26.29 -0.47
N ARG A 360 -8.26 25.36 0.49
CA ARG A 360 -8.57 23.96 0.20
C ARG A 360 -10.08 23.74 0.06
N THR A 361 -10.56 23.66 -1.17
CA THR A 361 -11.98 23.43 -1.52
C THR A 361 -12.27 21.99 -1.95
N ASN A 362 -11.24 21.17 -2.13
CA ASN A 362 -11.34 19.79 -2.58
C ASN A 362 -10.27 18.93 -1.89
N ARG A 363 -10.58 17.67 -1.58
CA ARG A 363 -9.63 16.72 -0.98
C ARG A 363 -8.35 16.52 -1.83
N ARG A 364 -8.44 16.69 -3.14
CA ARG A 364 -7.29 16.60 -4.05
C ARG A 364 -6.38 17.85 -4.01
N HIS A 365 -6.84 18.95 -3.44
CA HIS A 365 -6.02 20.12 -3.18
C HIS A 365 -5.09 19.81 -2.00
N ARG A 366 -3.87 19.42 -2.31
CA ARG A 366 -2.86 19.08 -1.29
C ARG A 366 -2.38 20.36 -0.61
N PRO A 367 -2.15 20.35 0.72
CA PRO A 367 -1.45 21.47 1.37
C PRO A 367 -0.10 21.74 0.71
N SER A 368 0.41 22.97 0.83
CA SER A 368 1.75 23.32 0.35
C SER A 368 2.83 22.49 1.07
N ARG A 369 4.04 22.47 0.52
CA ARG A 369 5.17 21.75 1.13
C ARG A 369 5.58 22.32 2.48
N ALA A 370 5.19 23.55 2.81
CA ALA A 370 5.40 24.13 4.13
C ALA A 370 4.87 23.23 5.27
N PHE A 371 3.77 22.51 5.04
CA PHE A 371 3.18 21.57 6.00
C PHE A 371 3.97 20.25 6.16
N GLU A 372 5.01 20.02 5.37
CA GLU A 372 5.95 18.90 5.55
C GLU A 372 6.91 19.13 6.73
N ASN A 373 7.02 20.35 7.27
CA ASN A 373 7.93 20.70 8.38
C ASN A 373 7.46 20.25 9.76
N VAL A 374 6.26 19.67 9.88
CA VAL A 374 5.67 19.22 11.15
C VAL A 374 5.41 17.74 11.08
N TYR A 375 5.87 16.98 12.09
CA TYR A 375 5.81 15.52 12.12
C TYR A 375 5.03 14.99 13.31
N TYR A 376 4.47 13.80 13.12
CA TYR A 376 3.82 13.00 14.15
C TYR A 376 4.34 11.57 14.08
N THR A 377 4.53 10.94 15.24
CA THR A 377 4.78 9.49 15.35
C THR A 377 3.60 8.84 16.06
N PHE A 378 3.03 7.83 15.42
CA PHE A 378 1.97 7.00 15.99
C PHE A 378 2.50 5.61 16.28
N ASP A 379 2.25 5.13 17.50
CA ASP A 379 2.38 3.73 17.90
C ASP A 379 1.03 3.02 17.68
N LEU A 380 1.05 1.94 16.93
CA LEU A 380 -0.13 1.27 16.40
C LEU A 380 -0.04 -0.24 16.61
N CYS A 381 -1.14 -0.81 17.11
CA CYS A 381 -1.32 -2.25 17.19
C CYS A 381 -2.76 -2.54 16.78
N ASN A 382 -2.98 -3.02 15.57
CA ASN A 382 -4.31 -3.22 14.99
C ASN A 382 -4.30 -4.49 14.14
N ASN A 383 -5.48 -5.03 13.76
CA ASN A 383 -5.50 -6.29 13.03
C ASN A 383 -4.70 -6.23 11.70
N PHE A 384 -4.02 -7.33 11.38
CA PHE A 384 -3.18 -7.42 10.18
C PHE A 384 -3.97 -7.16 8.89
N GLY A 385 -5.25 -7.52 8.87
CA GLY A 385 -6.12 -7.28 7.72
C GLY A 385 -6.24 -5.80 7.35
N MET A 386 -6.30 -4.89 8.34
CA MET A 386 -6.37 -3.45 8.10
C MET A 386 -4.99 -2.78 7.91
N PHE A 387 -3.93 -3.31 8.56
CA PHE A 387 -2.56 -2.84 8.37
C PHE A 387 -2.20 -2.75 6.87
N ARG A 388 -2.62 -3.70 6.08
CA ARG A 388 -2.41 -3.78 4.62
C ARG A 388 -2.86 -2.51 3.88
N ASP A 389 -3.84 -1.78 4.38
CA ASP A 389 -4.32 -0.53 3.78
C ASP A 389 -3.46 0.67 4.20
N PHE A 390 -2.96 0.74 5.43
CA PHE A 390 -2.01 1.77 5.87
C PHE A 390 -0.63 1.60 5.23
N HIS A 391 -0.21 0.36 5.02
CA HIS A 391 1.06 0.02 4.36
C HIS A 391 1.19 0.57 2.92
N ARG A 392 0.09 1.01 2.29
CA ARG A 392 0.10 1.57 0.92
C ARG A 392 0.55 3.03 0.82
N HIS A 393 0.76 3.71 1.93
CA HIS A 393 1.25 5.09 1.95
C HIS A 393 2.76 5.17 1.71
N ARG A 394 3.22 6.25 1.06
CA ARG A 394 4.62 6.39 0.61
C ARG A 394 5.42 7.39 1.43
N ALA A 395 4.85 8.55 1.74
CA ALA A 395 5.56 9.67 2.34
C ALA A 395 5.63 9.55 3.88
N LEU A 396 6.07 8.38 4.36
CA LEU A 396 6.17 8.09 5.79
C LEU A 396 7.28 7.08 6.08
N THR A 397 7.78 7.07 7.31
CA THR A 397 8.52 5.95 7.89
C THR A 397 7.51 4.99 8.51
N LEU A 398 7.55 3.72 8.11
CA LEU A 398 6.75 2.64 8.67
C LEU A 398 7.68 1.50 9.05
N GLU A 399 7.71 1.15 10.34
CA GLU A 399 8.43 0.00 10.85
C GLU A 399 7.44 -0.95 11.52
N ARG A 400 7.65 -2.24 11.34
CA ARG A 400 6.73 -3.29 11.78
C ARG A 400 7.49 -4.48 12.37
N GLN A 401 6.86 -5.18 13.28
CA GLN A 401 7.41 -6.40 13.88
C GLN A 401 7.07 -7.63 13.04
N LEU A 402 7.47 -8.83 13.50
CA LEU A 402 6.94 -10.08 12.97
C LEU A 402 5.45 -10.21 13.35
N LEU A 403 4.67 -10.82 12.48
CA LEU A 403 3.28 -11.13 12.76
C LEU A 403 3.21 -12.29 13.75
N THR A 404 2.57 -12.07 14.91
CA THR A 404 2.46 -13.03 16.00
C THR A 404 1.03 -13.13 16.52
N THR A 405 0.76 -14.10 17.38
CA THR A 405 -0.51 -14.23 18.11
C THR A 405 -0.48 -13.54 19.48
N ASP A 406 0.63 -12.93 19.86
CA ASP A 406 0.89 -12.44 21.22
C ASP A 406 0.03 -11.24 21.62
N HIS A 407 -0.44 -10.44 20.63
CA HIS A 407 -1.19 -9.20 20.85
C HIS A 407 -2.71 -9.39 20.88
N GLY A 408 -3.20 -10.64 20.79
CA GLY A 408 -4.62 -10.95 20.75
C GLY A 408 -5.30 -10.51 19.44
N TYR A 409 -6.62 -10.55 19.45
CA TYR A 409 -7.46 -10.23 18.29
C TYR A 409 -8.77 -9.60 18.71
N SER A 410 -9.50 -8.99 17.78
CA SER A 410 -10.85 -8.48 18.00
C SER A 410 -11.87 -9.29 17.21
N ILE A 411 -13.03 -9.58 17.81
CA ILE A 411 -14.14 -10.27 17.16
C ILE A 411 -15.13 -9.22 16.68
N PRO A 412 -15.45 -9.15 15.36
CA PRO A 412 -16.52 -8.29 14.85
C PRO A 412 -17.86 -8.60 15.54
N ASN A 413 -18.64 -7.56 15.83
CA ASN A 413 -19.92 -7.74 16.52
C ASN A 413 -20.91 -8.61 15.73
N GLU A 414 -20.85 -8.55 14.41
CA GLU A 414 -21.67 -9.36 13.50
C GLU A 414 -21.39 -10.87 13.65
N ILE A 415 -20.16 -11.27 13.98
CA ILE A 415 -19.78 -12.66 14.28
C ILE A 415 -20.54 -13.17 15.52
N LYS A 416 -20.67 -12.31 16.55
CA LYS A 416 -21.43 -12.64 17.77
C LYS A 416 -22.91 -12.75 17.50
N ILE A 417 -23.48 -11.77 16.77
CA ILE A 417 -24.91 -11.75 16.45
C ILE A 417 -25.31 -12.95 15.58
N LEU A 418 -24.44 -13.35 14.64
CA LEU A 418 -24.67 -14.52 13.80
C LEU A 418 -24.51 -15.86 14.57
N GLY A 419 -24.04 -15.83 15.83
CA GLY A 419 -23.88 -17.03 16.67
C GLY A 419 -22.68 -17.90 16.33
N ILE A 420 -21.73 -17.39 15.53
CA ILE A 420 -20.52 -18.12 15.11
C ILE A 420 -19.26 -17.71 15.89
N GLU A 421 -19.45 -17.10 17.06
CA GLU A 421 -18.34 -16.65 17.89
C GLU A 421 -17.42 -17.80 18.35
N ASN A 422 -18.00 -18.96 18.67
CA ASN A 422 -17.24 -20.13 19.08
C ASN A 422 -16.36 -20.66 17.94
N ASP A 423 -16.92 -20.82 16.74
CA ASP A 423 -16.14 -21.23 15.55
C ASP A 423 -14.98 -20.27 15.26
N PHE A 424 -15.23 -18.96 15.44
CA PHE A 424 -14.21 -17.95 15.28
C PHE A 424 -13.11 -18.09 16.32
N LYS A 425 -13.47 -18.24 17.60
CA LYS A 425 -12.52 -18.44 18.70
C LYS A 425 -11.71 -19.73 18.53
N ASP A 426 -12.34 -20.80 18.10
CA ASP A 426 -11.67 -22.08 17.86
C ASP A 426 -10.62 -21.96 16.75
N ALA A 427 -10.95 -21.24 15.65
CA ALA A 427 -9.97 -20.96 14.62
C ALA A 427 -8.79 -20.13 15.15
N MET A 428 -9.05 -19.10 15.98
CA MET A 428 -7.99 -18.31 16.58
C MET A 428 -7.14 -19.13 17.57
N ASN A 429 -7.76 -19.94 18.43
CA ASN A 429 -7.06 -20.77 19.41
C ASN A 429 -6.18 -21.82 18.70
N LYS A 430 -6.72 -22.54 17.72
CA LYS A 430 -5.96 -23.51 16.92
C LYS A 430 -4.76 -22.84 16.22
N THR A 431 -4.96 -21.64 15.68
CA THR A 431 -3.88 -20.83 15.11
C THR A 431 -2.82 -20.50 16.14
N LYS A 432 -3.21 -20.06 17.34
CA LYS A 432 -2.27 -19.70 18.41
C LYS A 432 -1.42 -20.89 18.82
N ASP A 433 -2.03 -22.05 19.08
CA ASP A 433 -1.34 -23.27 19.47
C ASP A 433 -0.33 -23.72 18.42
N THR A 434 -0.74 -23.68 17.15
CA THR A 434 0.11 -24.02 16.00
C THR A 434 1.26 -23.02 15.85
N PHE A 435 0.98 -21.72 15.95
CA PHE A 435 1.99 -20.66 15.92
C PHE A 435 3.02 -20.85 17.04
N GLU A 436 2.57 -21.02 18.29
CA GLU A 436 3.45 -21.20 19.44
C GLU A 436 4.33 -22.47 19.36
N THR A 437 3.82 -23.49 18.71
CA THR A 437 4.54 -24.73 18.47
C THR A 437 5.60 -24.56 17.38
N ILE A 438 5.24 -23.97 16.25
CA ILE A 438 6.13 -23.78 15.11
C ILE A 438 7.23 -22.77 15.41
N ARG A 439 6.90 -21.63 16.07
CA ARG A 439 7.85 -20.53 16.30
C ARG A 439 9.10 -20.91 17.10
N LYS A 440 9.03 -21.99 17.91
CA LYS A 440 10.17 -22.49 18.68
C LYS A 440 11.33 -22.91 17.78
N LYS A 441 11.04 -23.41 16.59
CA LYS A 441 12.03 -23.89 15.62
C LYS A 441 12.09 -23.04 14.35
N TYR A 442 10.95 -22.51 13.92
CA TYR A 442 10.77 -21.76 12.68
C TYR A 442 10.08 -20.39 12.96
N PRO A 443 10.76 -19.46 13.64
CA PRO A 443 10.15 -18.19 14.08
C PRO A 443 9.66 -17.32 12.91
N GLU A 444 10.37 -17.26 11.80
CA GLU A 444 9.96 -16.48 10.64
C GLU A 444 8.80 -17.13 9.88
N GLN A 445 8.83 -18.45 9.71
CA GLN A 445 7.81 -19.21 8.99
C GLN A 445 6.51 -19.33 9.79
N SER A 446 6.55 -19.23 11.12
CA SER A 446 5.34 -19.29 11.96
C SER A 446 4.32 -18.19 11.63
N GLN A 447 4.75 -17.08 11.04
CA GLN A 447 3.85 -16.00 10.61
C GLN A 447 2.79 -16.47 9.61
N TYR A 448 3.09 -17.47 8.80
CA TYR A 448 2.18 -17.95 7.75
C TYR A 448 0.84 -18.47 8.27
N VAL A 449 0.82 -19.06 9.47
CA VAL A 449 -0.42 -19.61 10.05
C VAL A 449 -1.31 -18.54 10.69
N VAL A 450 -0.76 -17.34 11.02
CA VAL A 450 -1.47 -16.32 11.79
C VAL A 450 -2.60 -15.68 10.98
N ASN A 451 -3.81 -15.65 11.55
CA ASN A 451 -4.99 -15.07 10.89
C ASN A 451 -4.95 -13.54 10.83
N PHE A 452 -5.63 -12.95 9.84
CA PHE A 452 -5.72 -11.50 9.65
C PHE A 452 -6.38 -10.76 10.82
N ALA A 453 -7.16 -11.43 11.67
CA ALA A 453 -7.76 -10.84 12.85
C ALA A 453 -6.76 -10.51 13.96
N TYR A 454 -5.59 -11.17 14.00
CA TYR A 454 -4.58 -10.90 15.01
C TYR A 454 -4.01 -9.49 14.90
N ASN A 455 -3.83 -8.87 16.06
CA ASN A 455 -3.26 -7.53 16.16
C ASN A 455 -1.76 -7.56 15.82
N TYR A 456 -1.36 -6.57 15.06
CA TYR A 456 -0.05 -6.42 14.48
C TYR A 456 0.57 -5.09 14.89
N PRO A 457 1.69 -5.09 15.62
CA PRO A 457 2.34 -3.86 16.06
C PRO A 457 3.21 -3.27 14.96
N TYR A 458 3.08 -1.96 14.78
CA TYR A 458 3.89 -1.13 13.89
C TYR A 458 3.85 0.32 14.35
N PHE A 459 4.83 1.11 13.97
CA PHE A 459 4.74 2.55 14.12
C PHE A 459 4.79 3.26 12.77
N MET A 460 4.22 4.45 12.74
CA MET A 460 4.23 5.31 11.56
C MET A 460 4.70 6.71 11.97
N LYS A 461 5.73 7.23 11.28
CA LYS A 461 6.15 8.63 11.38
C LYS A 461 5.91 9.32 10.04
N PHE A 462 5.14 10.40 10.06
CA PHE A 462 4.77 11.16 8.86
C PHE A 462 4.56 12.63 9.18
N ASN A 463 4.67 13.48 8.17
CA ASN A 463 4.44 14.91 8.31
C ASN A 463 2.95 15.28 8.19
N LEU A 464 2.60 16.52 8.56
CA LEU A 464 1.22 17.00 8.52
C LEU A 464 0.61 16.98 7.11
N ARG A 465 1.40 17.19 6.06
CA ARG A 465 0.93 17.08 4.68
C ARG A 465 0.51 15.66 4.32
N GLU A 466 1.30 14.65 4.72
CA GLU A 466 0.91 13.24 4.58
C GLU A 466 -0.24 12.87 5.53
N ALA A 467 -0.31 13.44 6.74
CA ALA A 467 -1.45 13.27 7.64
C ALA A 467 -2.76 13.66 6.95
N CYS A 468 -2.79 14.82 6.26
CA CYS A 468 -3.96 15.23 5.46
C CYS A 468 -4.31 14.18 4.41
N HIS A 469 -3.32 13.70 3.65
CA HIS A 469 -3.55 12.72 2.59
C HIS A 469 -4.04 11.38 3.16
N LEU A 470 -3.34 10.86 4.14
CA LEU A 470 -3.62 9.56 4.75
C LEU A 470 -4.99 9.55 5.43
N ILE A 471 -5.22 10.49 6.34
CA ILE A 471 -6.41 10.49 7.18
C ILE A 471 -7.66 10.78 6.34
N GLU A 472 -7.63 11.80 5.47
CA GLU A 472 -8.75 12.10 4.58
C GLU A 472 -9.04 10.95 3.59
N LEU A 473 -8.01 10.21 3.14
CA LEU A 473 -8.21 9.04 2.27
C LEU A 473 -8.77 7.84 3.04
N ARG A 474 -8.30 7.62 4.27
CA ARG A 474 -8.67 6.43 5.05
C ARG A 474 -9.99 6.60 5.82
N THR A 475 -10.53 7.81 5.91
CA THR A 475 -11.86 8.06 6.51
C THR A 475 -13.00 8.08 5.49
N VAL A 476 -12.74 8.01 4.16
CA VAL A 476 -13.80 8.00 3.14
C VAL A 476 -14.83 6.89 3.37
N PRO A 477 -16.12 7.10 3.01
CA PRO A 477 -17.21 6.15 3.29
C PRO A 477 -16.96 4.72 2.82
N GLN A 478 -16.36 4.53 1.63
CA GLN A 478 -16.09 3.20 1.06
C GLN A 478 -14.93 2.45 1.73
N GLY A 479 -14.31 3.04 2.74
CA GLY A 479 -13.25 2.44 3.53
C GLY A 479 -13.74 1.26 4.38
N HIS A 480 -12.84 0.35 4.74
CA HIS A 480 -13.14 -0.68 5.74
C HIS A 480 -13.32 -0.02 7.12
N VAL A 481 -14.28 -0.46 7.88
CA VAL A 481 -14.65 0.13 9.18
C VAL A 481 -13.43 0.23 10.13
N ASP A 482 -12.60 -0.80 10.20
CA ASP A 482 -11.48 -0.83 11.12
C ASP A 482 -10.45 0.27 10.82
N TYR A 483 -9.95 0.37 9.59
CA TYR A 483 -8.99 1.41 9.29
C TYR A 483 -9.60 2.82 9.27
N ARG A 484 -10.91 2.94 9.00
CA ARG A 484 -11.60 4.23 9.14
C ARG A 484 -11.58 4.69 10.59
N ARG A 485 -11.92 3.82 11.53
CA ARG A 485 -11.87 4.11 12.97
C ARG A 485 -10.48 4.52 13.43
N VAL A 486 -9.44 3.80 13.01
CA VAL A 486 -8.05 4.15 13.36
C VAL A 486 -7.68 5.51 12.77
N ALA A 487 -8.00 5.81 11.52
CA ALA A 487 -7.74 7.11 10.91
C ALA A 487 -8.52 8.24 11.60
N GLN A 488 -9.76 8.01 12.02
CA GLN A 488 -10.55 8.95 12.82
C GLN A 488 -9.91 9.20 14.19
N GLN A 489 -9.43 8.14 14.87
CA GLN A 489 -8.70 8.28 16.14
C GLN A 489 -7.38 9.04 15.98
N MET A 490 -6.67 8.83 14.88
CA MET A 490 -5.46 9.60 14.56
C MET A 490 -5.80 11.09 14.38
N PHE A 491 -6.86 11.42 13.64
CA PHE A 491 -7.34 12.79 13.51
C PHE A 491 -7.68 13.42 14.86
N GLN A 492 -8.45 12.72 15.70
CA GLN A 492 -8.84 13.22 17.02
C GLN A 492 -7.63 13.54 17.90
N GLN A 493 -6.60 12.69 17.87
CA GLN A 493 -5.38 12.91 18.64
C GLN A 493 -4.55 14.08 18.09
N ILE A 494 -4.43 14.21 16.75
CA ILE A 494 -3.78 15.39 16.15
C ILE A 494 -4.57 16.66 16.50
N ASN A 495 -5.90 16.63 16.42
CA ASN A 495 -6.73 17.77 16.79
C ASN A 495 -6.58 18.18 18.26
N LYS A 496 -6.35 17.21 19.17
CA LYS A 496 -6.12 17.49 20.59
C LYS A 496 -4.79 18.23 20.82
N VAL A 497 -3.73 17.85 20.10
CA VAL A 497 -2.39 18.43 20.28
C VAL A 497 -2.15 19.66 19.38
N HIS A 498 -2.79 19.72 18.21
CA HIS A 498 -2.66 20.78 17.21
C HIS A 498 -4.03 21.25 16.70
N PRO A 499 -4.85 21.88 17.54
CA PRO A 499 -6.22 22.26 17.17
C PRO A 499 -6.31 23.27 16.04
N VAL A 500 -5.34 24.16 15.86
CA VAL A 500 -5.30 25.11 14.75
C VAL A 500 -4.84 24.43 13.46
N LEU A 501 -3.77 23.64 13.53
CA LEU A 501 -3.19 23.00 12.35
C LEU A 501 -4.06 21.84 11.82
N SER A 502 -4.79 21.15 12.68
CA SER A 502 -5.69 20.07 12.26
C SER A 502 -6.84 20.56 11.36
N GLN A 503 -7.20 21.83 11.41
CA GLN A 503 -8.23 22.43 10.57
C GLN A 503 -7.93 22.31 9.06
N ILE A 504 -6.66 22.13 8.67
CA ILE A 504 -6.27 21.88 7.28
C ILE A 504 -6.84 20.55 6.75
N MET A 505 -7.14 19.59 7.64
CA MET A 505 -7.75 18.30 7.30
C MET A 505 -9.28 18.40 7.16
N LYS A 506 -9.76 19.26 6.25
CA LYS A 506 -11.19 19.61 6.06
C LYS A 506 -12.08 18.45 5.63
N PHE A 507 -11.52 17.40 5.04
CA PHE A 507 -12.27 16.34 4.38
C PHE A 507 -12.21 15.02 5.13
N VAL A 508 -11.90 15.07 6.43
CA VAL A 508 -12.00 13.92 7.32
C VAL A 508 -13.47 13.58 7.55
N ASP A 509 -13.83 12.35 7.25
CA ASP A 509 -15.19 11.84 7.45
C ASP A 509 -15.28 11.10 8.79
N MET A 510 -16.04 11.67 9.72
CA MET A 510 -16.24 11.12 11.07
C MET A 510 -17.54 10.31 11.20
N LYS A 511 -18.33 10.19 10.12
CA LYS A 511 -19.61 9.46 10.14
C LYS A 511 -19.40 7.95 10.13
N GLU A 512 -20.39 7.21 10.59
CA GLU A 512 -20.50 5.76 10.38
C GLU A 512 -21.45 5.45 9.22
N TYR A 513 -21.28 4.30 8.58
CA TYR A 513 -22.05 3.88 7.41
C TYR A 513 -22.47 2.41 7.53
N ASP A 514 -23.70 2.11 7.19
CA ASP A 514 -24.26 0.76 7.21
C ASP A 514 -23.65 -0.13 6.11
N LEU A 515 -23.72 0.33 4.87
CA LEU A 515 -23.10 -0.30 3.71
C LEU A 515 -22.04 0.64 3.12
N GLU A 516 -20.81 0.54 3.58
CA GLU A 516 -19.71 1.48 3.29
C GLU A 516 -19.47 1.66 1.79
N ARG A 517 -19.71 0.64 0.98
CA ARG A 517 -19.42 0.66 -0.46
C ARG A 517 -20.60 1.06 -1.32
N PHE A 518 -21.78 1.17 -0.77
CA PHE A 518 -23.01 1.39 -1.52
C PHE A 518 -22.92 2.58 -2.48
N GLU A 519 -22.56 3.75 -1.99
CA GLU A 519 -22.41 4.95 -2.81
C GLU A 519 -21.27 4.86 -3.84
N SER A 520 -20.23 4.07 -3.53
CA SER A 520 -19.15 3.80 -4.46
C SER A 520 -19.57 2.90 -5.62
N GLU A 521 -20.37 1.88 -5.33
CA GLU A 521 -20.92 0.98 -6.35
C GLU A 521 -21.92 1.72 -7.25
N LYS A 522 -22.77 2.60 -6.69
CA LYS A 522 -23.66 3.48 -7.48
C LYS A 522 -22.88 4.30 -8.49
N ARG A 523 -21.83 5.01 -8.04
CA ARG A 523 -20.98 5.80 -8.92
C ARG A 523 -20.26 4.96 -9.99
N THR A 524 -19.88 3.74 -9.67
CA THR A 524 -19.24 2.83 -10.63
C THR A 524 -20.22 2.41 -11.70
N GLU A 525 -21.44 2.07 -11.33
CA GLU A 525 -22.47 1.69 -12.27
C GLU A 525 -22.92 2.85 -13.18
N GLU A 526 -23.02 4.06 -12.64
CA GLU A 526 -23.29 5.27 -13.43
C GLU A 526 -22.20 5.50 -14.51
N LYS A 527 -20.93 5.29 -14.15
CA LYS A 527 -19.83 5.39 -15.12
C LYS A 527 -19.91 4.32 -16.21
N ARG A 528 -20.23 3.08 -15.82
CA ARG A 528 -20.44 1.98 -16.79
C ARG A 528 -21.57 2.28 -17.78
N LYS A 529 -22.69 2.86 -17.29
CA LYS A 529 -23.81 3.27 -18.16
C LYS A 529 -23.45 4.40 -19.13
N LYS A 530 -22.44 5.24 -18.81
CA LYS A 530 -21.96 6.32 -19.69
C LYS A 530 -20.95 5.85 -20.74
N LEU A 531 -20.30 4.71 -20.52
CA LEU A 531 -19.31 4.13 -21.44
C LEU A 531 -19.95 3.14 -22.45
N LYS A 532 -21.20 2.76 -22.23
CA LYS A 532 -22.05 2.03 -23.16
C LYS A 532 -22.90 3.02 -23.99
#